data_2456a2ee98f46c0aef6e2ca8903c621e
#
_entry.id   2456a2ee98f46c0aef6e2ca8903c621e
#
_cell.length_a   1.000
_cell.length_b   1.000
_cell.length_c   1.000
_cell.angle_alpha   90.00
_cell.angle_beta   90.00
_cell.angle_gamma   90.00
#
_symmetry.space_group_name_H-M   'P 1'
#
loop_
_entity.id
_entity.type
_entity.pdbx_description
1 polymer ?
#
loop_
_entity_poly.entity_id
_entity_poly.type
_entity_poly.pdbx_seq_one_letter_code
_entity_poly.pdbx_strand_id
1 'polypeptide(L)'
;MLMTPGPTAVPAAVRDAMSRELINPDVDPEFHRIYDRLTDRLATVYGVDQPADGGDGQDDGDAATRDVVVPGGEGILGLEAAVASLVEPGTEVLCLSNGLYGDGFADFVESYGGEATVVGADYDAPLPLADLDAVLGDDDHEFDLATMVHCETPTGTLNDLDPALDLLKAADGEILTVVDAVSSLGGVEVPTDRIDVCLGASQKCFSAPPGLATAAISDRAWAAMAEREPHSLYTNFLPWRDTADGFPYTHLTTEVVALDAALGLWLEEGLDAVRGRHRAAAARCRERGADLGLAPYPDPERSSPTVTAFEVPGRAETLQAALREEHDVLVATGLGASADDILRIGHMGHAARVERVDAAMDALADVL
;
A
#
# COMPACT_ATOMS: atom_id res chain seq x y z
N MET A 1 14.09 12.54 15.08
CA MET A 1 14.21 11.87 13.77
C MET A 1 13.00 10.95 13.55
N LEU A 2 12.31 11.01 12.38
CA LEU A 2 11.11 10.19 12.13
C LEU A 2 11.51 8.86 11.46
N MET A 3 11.20 7.75 12.14
CA MET A 3 11.42 6.36 11.71
C MET A 3 10.16 5.51 11.92
N THR A 4 8.98 6.11 11.71
CA THR A 4 7.69 5.42 11.75
C THR A 4 7.39 4.75 10.39
N PRO A 5 6.65 3.63 10.34
CA PRO A 5 6.25 2.97 9.10
C PRO A 5 5.02 3.62 8.43
N GLY A 6 4.94 4.94 8.47
CA GLY A 6 3.89 5.81 7.94
C GLY A 6 3.10 6.52 9.04
N PRO A 7 2.91 7.86 8.89
CA PRO A 7 3.56 8.72 7.89
C PRO A 7 5.07 8.72 7.99
N THR A 8 5.74 8.87 6.85
CA THR A 8 7.20 8.88 6.75
C THR A 8 7.77 10.29 6.66
N ALA A 9 9.08 10.43 6.78
CA ALA A 9 9.74 11.73 6.67
C ALA A 9 9.59 12.32 5.25
N VAL A 10 9.06 13.53 5.17
CA VAL A 10 8.87 14.26 3.92
C VAL A 10 10.16 15.02 3.54
N PRO A 11 10.75 14.82 2.36
CA PRO A 11 11.94 15.53 1.90
C PRO A 11 11.77 17.04 1.82
N ALA A 12 12.86 17.81 1.95
CA ALA A 12 12.82 19.27 1.87
C ALA A 12 12.22 19.76 0.54
N ALA A 13 12.63 19.16 -0.59
CA ALA A 13 12.10 19.53 -1.91
C ALA A 13 10.58 19.35 -2.03
N VAL A 14 10.02 18.32 -1.38
CA VAL A 14 8.57 18.09 -1.34
C VAL A 14 7.88 19.16 -0.47
N ARG A 15 8.44 19.48 0.72
CA ARG A 15 7.92 20.57 1.56
C ARG A 15 7.97 21.93 0.85
N ASP A 16 9.05 22.20 0.09
CA ASP A 16 9.19 23.43 -0.70
C ASP A 16 8.12 23.48 -1.81
N ALA A 17 7.81 22.36 -2.44
CA ALA A 17 6.73 22.26 -3.41
C ALA A 17 5.36 22.60 -2.81
N MET A 18 5.09 22.15 -1.58
CA MET A 18 3.84 22.44 -0.85
C MET A 18 3.68 23.92 -0.48
N SER A 19 4.76 24.71 -0.43
CA SER A 19 4.72 26.13 -0.06
C SER A 19 4.42 27.06 -1.25
N ARG A 20 4.19 26.51 -2.45
CA ARG A 20 3.82 27.28 -3.63
C ARG A 20 2.41 27.85 -3.52
N GLU A 21 2.13 28.88 -4.31
CA GLU A 21 0.76 29.42 -4.44
C GLU A 21 -0.19 28.29 -4.88
N LEU A 22 -1.37 28.25 -4.25
CA LEU A 22 -2.38 27.23 -4.54
C LEU A 22 -2.94 27.41 -5.95
N ILE A 23 -3.01 26.31 -6.67
CA ILE A 23 -3.65 26.17 -7.96
C ILE A 23 -5.09 25.71 -7.72
N ASN A 24 -6.07 26.31 -8.37
CA ASN A 24 -7.46 25.88 -8.23
C ASN A 24 -7.71 24.65 -9.11
N PRO A 25 -8.07 23.48 -8.54
CA PRO A 25 -8.23 22.26 -9.30
C PRO A 25 -9.42 22.26 -10.26
N ASP A 26 -10.42 23.11 -10.02
CA ASP A 26 -11.67 23.09 -10.79
C ASP A 26 -11.60 23.98 -12.06
N VAL A 27 -10.66 24.94 -12.11
CA VAL A 27 -10.64 25.94 -13.19
C VAL A 27 -9.25 26.24 -13.78
N ASP A 28 -8.18 25.76 -13.16
CA ASP A 28 -6.81 26.02 -13.62
C ASP A 28 -6.26 24.85 -14.43
N PRO A 29 -6.00 25.02 -15.73
CA PRO A 29 -5.41 23.96 -16.56
C PRO A 29 -4.03 23.46 -16.07
N GLU A 30 -3.34 24.23 -15.23
CA GLU A 30 -2.07 23.81 -14.63
C GLU A 30 -2.28 22.61 -13.71
N PHE A 31 -3.41 22.57 -12.98
CA PHE A 31 -3.71 21.45 -12.10
C PHE A 31 -3.89 20.14 -12.87
N HIS A 32 -4.65 20.16 -13.97
CA HIS A 32 -4.81 18.97 -14.83
C HIS A 32 -3.46 18.47 -15.34
N ARG A 33 -2.57 19.35 -15.81
CA ARG A 33 -1.22 18.97 -16.25
C ARG A 33 -0.36 18.36 -15.15
N ILE A 34 -0.54 18.82 -13.90
CA ILE A 34 0.16 18.21 -12.74
C ILE A 34 -0.44 16.85 -12.43
N TYR A 35 -1.76 16.73 -12.46
CA TYR A 35 -2.44 15.46 -12.19
C TYR A 35 -2.11 14.40 -13.24
N ASP A 36 -2.14 14.73 -14.53
CA ASP A 36 -1.75 13.83 -15.62
C ASP A 36 -0.31 13.34 -15.45
N ARG A 37 0.62 14.26 -15.20
CA ARG A 37 2.02 13.89 -14.92
C ARG A 37 2.17 13.04 -13.66
N LEU A 38 1.36 13.28 -12.63
CA LEU A 38 1.34 12.49 -11.41
C LEU A 38 0.89 11.06 -11.70
N THR A 39 -0.19 10.87 -12.45
CA THR A 39 -0.69 9.53 -12.81
C THR A 39 0.28 8.79 -13.73
N ASP A 40 0.94 9.46 -14.67
CA ASP A 40 2.02 8.89 -15.51
C ASP A 40 3.20 8.39 -14.65
N ARG A 41 3.64 9.19 -13.67
CA ARG A 41 4.70 8.81 -12.74
C ARG A 41 4.31 7.61 -11.88
N LEU A 42 3.07 7.60 -11.40
CA LEU A 42 2.54 6.46 -10.66
C LEU A 42 2.44 5.21 -11.54
N ALA A 43 1.99 5.33 -12.79
CA ALA A 43 1.95 4.22 -13.74
C ALA A 43 3.33 3.56 -13.89
N THR A 44 4.39 4.36 -13.96
CA THR A 44 5.78 3.85 -13.96
C THR A 44 6.12 3.11 -12.66
N VAL A 45 5.69 3.64 -11.49
CA VAL A 45 5.98 3.00 -10.19
C VAL A 45 5.19 1.70 -10.01
N TYR A 46 3.96 1.68 -10.48
CA TYR A 46 3.12 0.46 -10.51
C TYR A 46 3.63 -0.57 -11.51
N GLY A 47 4.48 -0.17 -12.47
CA GLY A 47 4.94 -1.04 -13.56
C GLY A 47 3.84 -1.30 -14.61
N VAL A 48 2.87 -0.39 -14.71
CA VAL A 48 1.81 -0.44 -15.71
C VAL A 48 2.10 0.66 -16.72
N ASP A 49 2.62 0.30 -17.88
CA ASP A 49 2.87 1.25 -18.96
C ASP A 49 1.52 1.71 -19.50
N GLN A 50 1.26 3.01 -19.39
CA GLN A 50 0.16 3.63 -20.13
C GLN A 50 0.46 3.49 -21.62
N PRO A 51 -0.50 3.13 -22.48
CA PRO A 51 -0.29 3.20 -23.91
C PRO A 51 0.04 4.66 -24.27
N ALA A 52 1.21 4.87 -24.87
CA ALA A 52 1.59 6.19 -25.36
C ALA A 52 0.49 6.69 -26.30
N ASP A 53 0.03 7.94 -26.10
CA ASP A 53 -0.98 8.61 -26.91
C ASP A 53 -0.87 8.24 -28.39
N GLY A 54 -1.89 7.55 -28.94
CA GLY A 54 -2.20 7.50 -30.36
C GLY A 54 -1.32 6.66 -31.26
N GLY A 55 -0.64 5.63 -30.77
CA GLY A 55 0.03 4.66 -31.62
C GLY A 55 -0.88 3.46 -31.93
N ASP A 56 -1.11 3.17 -33.21
CA ASP A 56 -1.67 1.89 -33.67
C ASP A 56 -0.75 0.73 -33.24
N GLY A 57 -0.67 0.48 -31.93
CA GLY A 57 0.05 -0.65 -31.35
C GLY A 57 -0.70 -1.92 -31.68
N GLN A 58 -0.05 -2.78 -32.39
CA GLN A 58 -0.48 -4.15 -32.62
C GLN A 58 -0.70 -4.79 -31.25
N ASP A 59 -1.93 -5.19 -31.02
CA ASP A 59 -2.42 -5.91 -29.86
C ASP A 59 -1.62 -7.24 -29.71
N ASP A 60 -0.56 -7.23 -28.91
CA ASP A 60 0.12 -8.45 -28.45
C ASP A 60 -0.62 -9.03 -27.23
N GLY A 61 -1.90 -9.03 -27.28
CA GLY A 61 -2.89 -9.97 -26.69
C GLY A 61 -2.84 -10.31 -25.20
N ASP A 62 -1.97 -9.73 -24.34
CA ASP A 62 -1.91 -10.16 -22.94
C ASP A 62 -1.47 -9.07 -21.90
N ALA A 63 -1.24 -7.83 -22.26
CA ALA A 63 -1.02 -6.75 -21.30
C ALA A 63 -2.33 -5.99 -21.09
N ALA A 64 -3.12 -6.41 -20.11
CA ALA A 64 -4.31 -5.67 -19.70
C ALA A 64 -3.92 -4.24 -19.28
N THR A 65 -4.48 -3.24 -19.96
CA THR A 65 -4.29 -1.83 -19.59
C THR A 65 -4.83 -1.57 -18.19
N ARG A 66 -4.14 -0.71 -17.42
CA ARG A 66 -4.58 -0.29 -16.09
C ARG A 66 -4.54 1.23 -16.01
N ASP A 67 -5.65 1.80 -15.59
CA ASP A 67 -5.70 3.23 -15.27
C ASP A 67 -5.19 3.47 -13.86
N VAL A 68 -4.44 4.54 -13.68
CA VAL A 68 -4.00 4.98 -12.34
C VAL A 68 -4.81 6.19 -11.90
N VAL A 69 -5.42 6.08 -10.73
CA VAL A 69 -6.23 7.15 -10.13
C VAL A 69 -5.72 7.55 -8.75
N VAL A 70 -5.98 8.80 -8.36
CA VAL A 70 -5.49 9.40 -7.12
C VAL A 70 -6.62 10.12 -6.40
N PRO A 71 -7.51 9.42 -5.70
CA PRO A 71 -8.57 10.05 -4.91
C PRO A 71 -8.00 10.74 -3.65
N GLY A 72 -8.71 11.78 -3.20
CA GLY A 72 -8.42 12.45 -1.94
C GLY A 72 -8.84 11.61 -0.75
N GLY A 73 -7.87 11.30 0.11
CA GLY A 73 -8.00 10.46 1.30
C GLY A 73 -6.70 9.70 1.55
N GLU A 74 -6.48 9.19 2.74
CA GLU A 74 -5.29 8.38 3.02
C GLU A 74 -5.51 6.90 2.64
N GLY A 75 -4.51 6.03 2.83
CA GLY A 75 -4.54 4.64 2.34
C GLY A 75 -5.77 3.83 2.71
N ILE A 76 -6.30 4.02 3.93
CA ILE A 76 -7.51 3.29 4.38
C ILE A 76 -8.75 3.67 3.54
N LEU A 77 -8.85 4.92 3.09
CA LEU A 77 -9.92 5.29 2.16
C LEU A 77 -9.81 4.52 0.85
N GLY A 78 -8.59 4.25 0.37
CA GLY A 78 -8.38 3.44 -0.82
C GLY A 78 -8.88 2.00 -0.66
N LEU A 79 -8.63 1.37 0.51
CA LEU A 79 -9.11 0.03 0.83
C LEU A 79 -10.64 0.00 0.86
N GLU A 80 -11.24 0.92 1.62
CA GLU A 80 -12.69 1.04 1.72
C GLU A 80 -13.32 1.35 0.35
N ALA A 81 -12.72 2.24 -0.44
CA ALA A 81 -13.23 2.60 -1.76
C ALA A 81 -13.19 1.44 -2.77
N ALA A 82 -12.18 0.57 -2.70
CA ALA A 82 -12.12 -0.62 -3.53
C ALA A 82 -13.30 -1.57 -3.21
N VAL A 83 -13.53 -1.83 -1.93
CA VAL A 83 -14.68 -2.65 -1.48
C VAL A 83 -15.99 -1.97 -1.84
N ALA A 84 -16.18 -0.70 -1.50
CA ALA A 84 -17.41 0.04 -1.78
C ALA A 84 -17.74 0.16 -3.28
N SER A 85 -16.72 0.08 -4.14
CA SER A 85 -16.91 0.13 -5.60
C SER A 85 -17.21 -1.24 -6.22
N LEU A 86 -16.88 -2.34 -5.53
CA LEU A 86 -16.97 -3.70 -6.07
C LEU A 86 -17.93 -4.61 -5.31
N VAL A 87 -18.37 -4.24 -4.10
CA VAL A 87 -19.24 -5.04 -3.24
C VAL A 87 -20.64 -4.46 -3.20
N GLU A 88 -21.63 -5.32 -3.38
CA GLU A 88 -23.05 -5.06 -3.19
C GLU A 88 -23.67 -6.19 -2.34
N PRO A 89 -24.90 -6.05 -1.86
CA PRO A 89 -25.53 -7.12 -1.07
C PRO A 89 -25.56 -8.47 -1.82
N GLY A 90 -24.92 -9.49 -1.21
CA GLY A 90 -24.81 -10.84 -1.75
C GLY A 90 -23.54 -11.10 -2.58
N THR A 91 -22.63 -10.13 -2.72
CA THR A 91 -21.29 -10.36 -3.30
C THR A 91 -20.50 -11.30 -2.39
N GLU A 92 -20.05 -12.45 -2.88
CA GLU A 92 -19.17 -13.37 -2.15
C GLU A 92 -17.71 -12.96 -2.27
N VAL A 93 -17.06 -12.66 -1.14
CA VAL A 93 -15.68 -12.16 -1.10
C VAL A 93 -14.78 -13.07 -0.29
N LEU A 94 -13.72 -13.56 -0.93
CA LEU A 94 -12.65 -14.31 -0.29
C LEU A 94 -11.61 -13.36 0.29
N CYS A 95 -11.45 -13.31 1.63
CA CYS A 95 -10.50 -12.47 2.32
C CYS A 95 -9.31 -13.30 2.79
N LEU A 96 -8.15 -13.20 2.10
CA LEU A 96 -6.92 -13.84 2.55
C LEU A 96 -6.25 -12.94 3.60
N SER A 97 -6.04 -13.46 4.80
CA SER A 97 -5.49 -12.68 5.91
C SER A 97 -4.38 -13.41 6.67
N ASN A 98 -3.32 -12.69 6.98
CA ASN A 98 -2.32 -13.01 7.99
C ASN A 98 -1.92 -11.73 8.75
N GLY A 99 -2.88 -10.83 8.96
CA GLY A 99 -2.63 -9.58 9.65
C GLY A 99 -3.85 -8.70 9.83
N LEU A 100 -3.64 -7.58 10.53
CA LEU A 100 -4.71 -6.67 10.93
C LEU A 100 -5.45 -6.04 9.73
N TYR A 101 -4.73 -5.72 8.66
CA TYR A 101 -5.34 -5.11 7.46
C TYR A 101 -6.03 -6.15 6.59
N GLY A 102 -5.52 -7.39 6.56
CA GLY A 102 -6.22 -8.50 5.92
C GLY A 102 -7.55 -8.80 6.60
N ASP A 103 -7.58 -8.87 7.95
CA ASP A 103 -8.83 -9.03 8.72
C ASP A 103 -9.78 -7.85 8.48
N GLY A 104 -9.25 -6.62 8.39
CA GLY A 104 -10.03 -5.40 8.16
C GLY A 104 -10.76 -5.37 6.82
N PHE A 105 -10.32 -6.10 5.80
CA PHE A 105 -11.08 -6.22 4.56
C PHE A 105 -12.43 -6.91 4.76
N ALA A 106 -12.50 -7.94 5.60
CA ALA A 106 -13.75 -8.62 5.90
C ALA A 106 -14.76 -7.66 6.56
N ASP A 107 -14.31 -6.81 7.50
CA ASP A 107 -15.15 -5.79 8.13
C ASP A 107 -15.73 -4.79 7.10
N PHE A 108 -14.92 -4.37 6.11
CA PHE A 108 -15.42 -3.53 5.03
C PHE A 108 -16.44 -4.26 4.16
N VAL A 109 -16.14 -5.48 3.73
CA VAL A 109 -17.06 -6.31 2.92
C VAL A 109 -18.43 -6.42 3.60
N GLU A 110 -18.47 -6.81 4.87
CA GLU A 110 -19.70 -6.94 5.63
C GLU A 110 -20.45 -5.60 5.78
N SER A 111 -19.71 -4.49 5.96
CA SER A 111 -20.31 -3.15 6.10
C SER A 111 -21.01 -2.66 4.83
N TYR A 112 -20.59 -3.14 3.65
CA TYR A 112 -21.23 -2.88 2.36
C TYR A 112 -22.23 -3.96 1.94
N GLY A 113 -22.49 -4.95 2.81
CA GLY A 113 -23.53 -5.97 2.63
C GLY A 113 -23.06 -7.20 1.86
N GLY A 114 -21.78 -7.34 1.59
CA GLY A 114 -21.17 -8.55 1.02
C GLY A 114 -21.03 -9.66 2.06
N GLU A 115 -20.72 -10.85 1.58
CA GLU A 115 -20.50 -12.05 2.40
C GLU A 115 -19.00 -12.37 2.39
N ALA A 116 -18.33 -12.18 3.54
CA ALA A 116 -16.90 -12.39 3.66
C ALA A 116 -16.56 -13.81 4.10
N THR A 117 -15.76 -14.53 3.32
CA THR A 117 -15.11 -15.79 3.72
C THR A 117 -13.65 -15.51 4.03
N VAL A 118 -13.27 -15.58 5.30
CA VAL A 118 -11.89 -15.34 5.74
C VAL A 118 -11.08 -16.63 5.70
N VAL A 119 -10.02 -16.65 4.91
CA VAL A 119 -8.99 -17.69 4.90
C VAL A 119 -7.75 -17.11 5.56
N GLY A 120 -7.59 -17.37 6.86
CA GLY A 120 -6.64 -16.72 7.75
C GLY A 120 -5.49 -17.61 8.20
N ALA A 121 -4.36 -16.99 8.54
CA ALA A 121 -3.19 -17.59 9.18
C ALA A 121 -2.70 -16.73 10.35
N ASP A 122 -1.77 -17.26 11.16
CA ASP A 122 -1.09 -16.48 12.18
C ASP A 122 -0.33 -15.30 11.53
N TYR A 123 -0.23 -14.17 12.24
CA TYR A 123 0.28 -12.91 11.69
C TYR A 123 1.77 -12.93 11.31
N ASP A 124 2.53 -13.91 11.76
CA ASP A 124 3.92 -14.20 11.37
C ASP A 124 4.06 -15.31 10.33
N ALA A 125 2.95 -15.98 9.98
CA ALA A 125 2.89 -17.05 9.01
C ALA A 125 2.71 -16.51 7.55
N PRO A 126 3.02 -17.32 6.53
CA PRO A 126 2.66 -17.00 5.14
C PRO A 126 1.14 -17.08 4.92
N LEU A 127 0.67 -16.54 3.79
CA LEU A 127 -0.71 -16.76 3.35
C LEU A 127 -1.04 -18.25 3.29
N PRO A 128 -2.23 -18.68 3.73
CA PRO A 128 -2.60 -20.08 3.89
C PRO A 128 -3.03 -20.73 2.56
N LEU A 129 -2.09 -20.96 1.67
CA LEU A 129 -2.34 -21.42 0.29
C LEU A 129 -3.07 -22.77 0.20
N ALA A 130 -2.84 -23.67 1.16
CA ALA A 130 -3.52 -24.97 1.16
C ALA A 130 -5.01 -24.83 1.52
N ASP A 131 -5.34 -23.92 2.44
CA ASP A 131 -6.71 -23.63 2.82
C ASP A 131 -7.42 -22.83 1.71
N LEU A 132 -6.68 -21.93 1.04
CA LEU A 132 -7.15 -21.24 -0.16
C LEU A 132 -7.54 -22.21 -1.27
N ASP A 133 -6.67 -23.17 -1.61
CA ASP A 133 -6.93 -24.18 -2.65
C ASP A 133 -8.14 -25.06 -2.29
N ALA A 134 -8.28 -25.39 -0.99
CA ALA A 134 -9.42 -26.18 -0.51
C ALA A 134 -10.76 -25.41 -0.63
N VAL A 135 -10.78 -24.13 -0.28
CA VAL A 135 -11.99 -23.29 -0.36
C VAL A 135 -12.36 -22.99 -1.82
N LEU A 136 -11.39 -22.75 -2.68
CA LEU A 136 -11.62 -22.55 -4.12
C LEU A 136 -12.13 -23.83 -4.83
N GLY A 137 -11.83 -25.00 -4.28
CA GLY A 137 -12.32 -26.28 -4.77
C GLY A 137 -13.68 -26.72 -4.19
N ASP A 138 -14.31 -25.91 -3.36
CA ASP A 138 -15.62 -26.20 -2.76
C ASP A 138 -16.73 -25.67 -3.66
N ASP A 139 -17.56 -26.59 -4.20
CA ASP A 139 -18.68 -26.26 -5.09
C ASP A 139 -19.80 -25.43 -4.41
N ASP A 140 -19.73 -25.25 -3.10
CA ASP A 140 -20.72 -24.45 -2.33
C ASP A 140 -20.41 -22.92 -2.37
N HIS A 141 -19.26 -22.50 -2.95
CA HIS A 141 -18.82 -21.10 -3.05
C HIS A 141 -18.58 -20.66 -4.50
N GLU A 142 -19.05 -19.47 -4.83
CA GLU A 142 -18.77 -18.79 -6.10
C GLU A 142 -18.29 -17.36 -5.82
N PHE A 143 -16.98 -17.20 -5.63
CA PHE A 143 -16.40 -15.90 -5.26
C PHE A 143 -16.36 -14.92 -6.42
N ASP A 144 -16.86 -13.72 -6.20
CA ASP A 144 -16.74 -12.58 -7.12
C ASP A 144 -15.39 -11.86 -6.98
N LEU A 145 -14.87 -11.81 -5.74
CA LEU A 145 -13.75 -10.96 -5.35
C LEU A 145 -12.85 -11.68 -4.36
N ALA A 146 -11.53 -11.46 -4.48
CA ALA A 146 -10.55 -11.84 -3.47
C ALA A 146 -9.76 -10.61 -3.00
N THR A 147 -9.57 -10.49 -1.69
CA THR A 147 -8.76 -9.43 -1.08
C THR A 147 -7.54 -9.99 -0.40
N MET A 148 -6.41 -9.28 -0.45
CA MET A 148 -5.18 -9.65 0.24
C MET A 148 -4.28 -8.44 0.51
N VAL A 149 -3.33 -8.59 1.43
CA VAL A 149 -2.36 -7.55 1.79
C VAL A 149 -0.96 -7.99 1.37
N HIS A 150 -0.23 -7.14 0.65
CA HIS A 150 1.15 -7.43 0.28
C HIS A 150 2.12 -7.22 1.44
N CYS A 151 1.93 -6.16 2.23
CA CYS A 151 2.76 -5.90 3.41
C CYS A 151 1.91 -5.51 4.62
N GLU A 152 1.79 -6.40 5.58
CA GLU A 152 1.17 -6.13 6.87
C GLU A 152 2.07 -5.23 7.72
N THR A 153 1.76 -3.94 7.74
CA THR A 153 2.58 -2.93 8.44
C THR A 153 2.68 -3.15 9.95
N PRO A 154 1.64 -3.67 10.65
CA PRO A 154 1.70 -3.90 12.09
C PRO A 154 2.76 -4.90 12.52
N THR A 155 3.01 -5.90 11.69
CA THR A 155 3.92 -7.03 11.95
C THR A 155 5.20 -6.99 11.12
N GLY A 156 5.21 -6.21 10.03
CA GLY A 156 6.31 -6.20 9.07
C GLY A 156 6.34 -7.44 8.17
N THR A 157 5.27 -8.21 8.12
CA THR A 157 5.15 -9.41 7.27
C THR A 157 4.93 -9.00 5.82
N LEU A 158 5.78 -9.50 4.93
CA LEU A 158 5.64 -9.35 3.47
C LEU A 158 5.15 -10.67 2.89
N ASN A 159 4.06 -10.63 2.15
CA ASN A 159 3.47 -11.79 1.51
C ASN A 159 3.99 -11.96 0.08
N ASP A 160 4.34 -13.18 -0.28
CA ASP A 160 4.51 -13.57 -1.68
C ASP A 160 3.10 -13.78 -2.27
N LEU A 161 2.71 -12.89 -3.18
CA LEU A 161 1.38 -12.90 -3.78
C LEU A 161 1.25 -13.87 -4.95
N ASP A 162 2.33 -14.18 -5.63
CA ASP A 162 2.30 -14.96 -6.88
C ASP A 162 1.59 -16.30 -6.74
N PRO A 163 1.86 -17.12 -5.70
CA PRO A 163 1.17 -18.40 -5.55
C PRO A 163 -0.33 -18.26 -5.29
N ALA A 164 -0.76 -17.24 -4.53
CA ALA A 164 -2.18 -16.98 -4.30
C ALA A 164 -2.88 -16.51 -5.59
N LEU A 165 -2.23 -15.61 -6.34
CA LEU A 165 -2.74 -15.15 -7.64
C LEU A 165 -2.81 -16.27 -8.66
N ASP A 166 -1.89 -17.25 -8.62
CA ASP A 166 -1.93 -18.44 -9.48
C ASP A 166 -3.14 -19.32 -9.17
N LEU A 167 -3.45 -19.55 -7.88
CA LEU A 167 -4.62 -20.32 -7.47
C LEU A 167 -5.92 -19.63 -7.86
N LEU A 168 -6.04 -18.32 -7.59
CA LEU A 168 -7.21 -17.53 -7.97
C LEU A 168 -7.44 -17.52 -9.48
N LYS A 169 -6.36 -17.41 -10.28
CA LYS A 169 -6.45 -17.46 -11.75
C LYS A 169 -6.82 -18.85 -12.26
N ALA A 170 -6.42 -19.92 -11.56
CA ALA A 170 -6.73 -21.30 -11.94
C ALA A 170 -8.14 -21.73 -11.55
N ALA A 171 -8.77 -21.04 -10.59
CA ALA A 171 -10.16 -21.29 -10.22
C ALA A 171 -11.09 -20.98 -11.40
N ASP A 172 -12.18 -21.76 -11.49
CA ASP A 172 -13.18 -21.59 -12.54
C ASP A 172 -13.99 -20.34 -12.22
N GLY A 173 -13.61 -19.23 -12.79
CA GLY A 173 -14.30 -17.98 -12.56
C GLY A 173 -13.39 -16.80 -12.80
N GLU A 174 -14.00 -15.67 -12.92
CA GLU A 174 -13.32 -14.40 -13.13
C GLU A 174 -13.19 -13.65 -11.80
N ILE A 175 -12.68 -14.31 -10.75
CA ILE A 175 -12.49 -13.69 -9.43
C ILE A 175 -11.62 -12.43 -9.60
N LEU A 176 -12.18 -11.27 -9.24
CA LEU A 176 -11.43 -10.02 -9.22
C LEU A 176 -10.50 -9.99 -8.01
N THR A 177 -9.36 -9.32 -8.14
CA THR A 177 -8.37 -9.24 -7.06
C THR A 177 -8.17 -7.81 -6.58
N VAL A 178 -8.27 -7.57 -5.27
CA VAL A 178 -7.94 -6.32 -4.61
C VAL A 178 -6.75 -6.54 -3.69
N VAL A 179 -5.67 -5.80 -3.90
CA VAL A 179 -4.45 -5.92 -3.10
C VAL A 179 -4.09 -4.61 -2.42
N ASP A 180 -3.98 -4.65 -1.10
CA ASP A 180 -3.34 -3.59 -0.33
C ASP A 180 -1.81 -3.68 -0.48
N ALA A 181 -1.23 -2.81 -1.31
CA ALA A 181 0.20 -2.60 -1.43
C ALA A 181 0.65 -1.27 -0.79
N VAL A 182 -0.18 -0.65 0.03
CA VAL A 182 0.06 0.68 0.63
C VAL A 182 1.42 0.76 1.31
N SER A 183 1.85 -0.26 2.03
CA SER A 183 3.10 -0.25 2.79
C SER A 183 4.31 -0.83 2.04
N SER A 184 4.11 -1.35 0.85
CA SER A 184 5.16 -1.98 0.03
C SER A 184 5.42 -1.26 -1.30
N LEU A 185 4.38 -0.71 -1.93
CA LEU A 185 4.45 -0.10 -3.25
C LEU A 185 5.54 0.96 -3.32
N GLY A 186 6.41 0.82 -4.31
CA GLY A 186 7.58 1.64 -4.49
C GLY A 186 8.82 1.14 -3.71
N GLY A 187 8.69 0.63 -2.49
CA GLY A 187 9.79 0.02 -1.72
C GLY A 187 10.08 -1.42 -2.08
N VAL A 188 9.05 -2.11 -2.58
CA VAL A 188 9.10 -3.51 -3.04
C VAL A 188 8.44 -3.57 -4.41
N GLU A 189 8.79 -4.55 -5.19
CA GLU A 189 8.08 -4.87 -6.43
C GLU A 189 6.74 -5.52 -6.11
N VAL A 190 5.71 -5.11 -6.83
CA VAL A 190 4.33 -5.63 -6.71
C VAL A 190 3.94 -6.18 -8.07
N PRO A 191 3.38 -7.38 -8.19
CA PRO A 191 2.94 -7.95 -9.46
C PRO A 191 1.63 -7.29 -9.93
N THR A 192 1.66 -5.98 -10.16
CA THR A 192 0.48 -5.16 -10.46
C THR A 192 -0.22 -5.59 -11.75
N ASP A 193 0.53 -6.11 -12.72
CA ASP A 193 0.02 -6.66 -13.98
C ASP A 193 -0.92 -7.87 -13.80
N ARG A 194 -0.91 -8.47 -12.62
CA ARG A 194 -1.74 -9.62 -12.24
C ARG A 194 -2.90 -9.27 -11.31
N ILE A 195 -3.00 -7.99 -10.89
CA ILE A 195 -3.94 -7.52 -9.88
C ILE A 195 -4.98 -6.62 -10.53
N ASP A 196 -6.26 -6.75 -10.16
CA ASP A 196 -7.32 -5.92 -10.73
C ASP A 196 -7.42 -4.55 -10.07
N VAL A 197 -7.24 -4.46 -8.75
CA VAL A 197 -7.14 -3.20 -8.01
C VAL A 197 -5.94 -3.25 -7.08
N CYS A 198 -4.86 -2.57 -7.43
CA CYS A 198 -3.66 -2.47 -6.61
C CYS A 198 -3.62 -1.11 -5.91
N LEU A 199 -3.60 -1.12 -4.57
CA LEU A 199 -3.74 0.08 -3.75
C LEU A 199 -2.40 0.57 -3.19
N GLY A 200 -2.22 1.89 -3.17
CA GLY A 200 -1.08 2.58 -2.59
C GLY A 200 -1.49 3.83 -1.82
N ALA A 201 -0.53 4.54 -1.21
CA ALA A 201 -0.80 5.78 -0.48
C ALA A 201 0.42 6.72 -0.42
N SER A 202 0.16 8.01 -0.39
CA SER A 202 1.16 9.08 -0.44
C SER A 202 2.14 9.07 0.75
N GLN A 203 1.69 8.75 1.97
CA GLN A 203 2.45 8.90 3.21
C GLN A 203 3.38 7.74 3.56
N LYS A 204 3.48 6.75 2.69
CA LYS A 204 4.28 5.55 2.87
C LYS A 204 5.62 5.65 2.11
N CYS A 205 5.93 4.70 1.25
CA CYS A 205 7.19 4.71 0.51
C CYS A 205 7.40 5.96 -0.34
N PHE A 206 6.36 6.62 -0.81
CA PHE A 206 6.50 7.84 -1.62
C PHE A 206 7.02 9.04 -0.84
N SER A 207 6.87 9.06 0.50
CA SER A 207 7.33 10.16 1.36
C SER A 207 6.72 11.52 1.03
N ALA A 208 5.45 11.51 0.62
CA ALA A 208 4.59 12.68 0.59
C ALA A 208 3.73 12.75 1.87
N PRO A 209 3.06 13.85 2.16
CA PRO A 209 2.11 13.92 3.28
C PRO A 209 0.96 12.91 3.13
N PRO A 210 0.31 12.50 4.25
CA PRO A 210 -0.93 11.75 4.17
C PRO A 210 -2.04 12.60 3.54
N GLY A 211 -2.92 11.99 2.76
CA GLY A 211 -4.06 12.69 2.16
C GLY A 211 -4.43 12.21 0.75
N LEU A 212 -3.61 11.34 0.15
CA LEU A 212 -3.92 10.75 -1.14
C LEU A 212 -3.80 9.22 -1.08
N ALA A 213 -4.86 8.53 -1.47
CA ALA A 213 -4.80 7.15 -1.89
C ALA A 213 -4.39 7.09 -3.38
N THR A 214 -3.83 5.98 -3.82
CA THR A 214 -3.53 5.71 -5.22
C THR A 214 -4.01 4.32 -5.58
N ALA A 215 -4.51 4.12 -6.78
CA ALA A 215 -4.93 2.80 -7.25
C ALA A 215 -4.58 2.61 -8.73
N ALA A 216 -4.05 1.43 -9.06
CA ALA A 216 -3.98 0.95 -10.44
C ALA A 216 -5.13 -0.04 -10.65
N ILE A 217 -6.01 0.22 -11.63
CA ILE A 217 -7.30 -0.45 -11.80
C ILE A 217 -7.39 -1.04 -13.20
N SER A 218 -7.70 -2.35 -13.30
CA SER A 218 -7.84 -3.07 -14.55
C SER A 218 -9.17 -2.76 -15.26
N ASP A 219 -9.22 -3.00 -16.58
CA ASP A 219 -10.47 -2.86 -17.34
C ASP A 219 -11.58 -3.77 -16.82
N ARG A 220 -11.25 -4.98 -16.31
CA ARG A 220 -12.23 -5.88 -15.69
C ARG A 220 -12.85 -5.26 -14.45
N ALA A 221 -12.02 -4.69 -13.57
CA ALA A 221 -12.49 -4.02 -12.35
C ALA A 221 -13.36 -2.80 -12.70
N TRP A 222 -12.97 -1.99 -13.69
CA TRP A 222 -13.79 -0.88 -14.18
C TRP A 222 -15.15 -1.33 -14.69
N ALA A 223 -15.20 -2.42 -15.45
CA ALA A 223 -16.45 -2.98 -15.96
C ALA A 223 -17.36 -3.42 -14.80
N ALA A 224 -16.83 -4.16 -13.83
CA ALA A 224 -17.58 -4.60 -12.65
C ALA A 224 -18.09 -3.41 -11.80
N MET A 225 -17.26 -2.38 -11.59
CA MET A 225 -17.69 -1.15 -10.89
C MET A 225 -18.83 -0.45 -11.61
N ALA A 226 -18.77 -0.41 -12.95
CA ALA A 226 -19.83 0.23 -13.75
C ALA A 226 -21.16 -0.55 -13.69
N GLU A 227 -21.12 -1.88 -13.59
CA GLU A 227 -22.31 -2.72 -13.46
C GLU A 227 -22.96 -2.59 -12.07
N ARG A 228 -22.15 -2.40 -11.01
CA ARG A 228 -22.63 -2.31 -9.62
C ARG A 228 -23.15 -0.90 -9.22
N GLU A 229 -22.84 0.12 -10.01
CA GLU A 229 -23.29 1.50 -9.79
C GLU A 229 -23.09 2.01 -8.33
N PRO A 230 -21.82 2.09 -7.84
CA PRO A 230 -21.56 2.46 -6.43
C PRO A 230 -22.17 3.83 -6.08
N HIS A 231 -22.79 3.93 -4.90
CA HIS A 231 -23.59 5.12 -4.52
C HIS A 231 -22.80 6.15 -3.70
N SER A 232 -21.60 5.81 -3.19
CA SER A 232 -20.80 6.77 -2.41
C SER A 232 -20.18 7.82 -3.31
N LEU A 233 -19.98 9.03 -2.77
CA LEU A 233 -19.23 10.09 -3.44
C LEU A 233 -17.72 9.94 -3.21
N TYR A 234 -17.30 9.67 -1.97
CA TYR A 234 -15.88 9.62 -1.59
C TYR A 234 -15.27 8.23 -1.75
N THR A 235 -15.98 7.18 -1.32
CA THR A 235 -15.56 5.79 -1.43
C THR A 235 -16.09 5.17 -2.72
N ASN A 236 -15.73 5.76 -3.86
CA ASN A 236 -16.18 5.34 -5.19
C ASN A 236 -15.09 5.68 -6.21
N PHE A 237 -14.48 4.69 -6.81
CA PHE A 237 -13.46 4.89 -7.84
C PHE A 237 -14.05 5.27 -9.21
N LEU A 238 -15.28 4.87 -9.52
CA LEU A 238 -15.85 5.00 -10.86
C LEU A 238 -15.78 6.43 -11.44
N PRO A 239 -16.10 7.52 -10.68
CA PRO A 239 -15.99 8.88 -11.20
C PRO A 239 -14.55 9.34 -11.48
N TRP A 240 -13.53 8.60 -11.02
CA TRP A 240 -12.12 8.92 -11.24
C TRP A 240 -11.57 8.36 -12.55
N ARG A 241 -12.32 7.49 -13.24
CA ARG A 241 -11.90 6.89 -14.51
C ARG A 241 -11.71 7.94 -15.61
N ASP A 242 -12.54 8.97 -15.61
CA ASP A 242 -12.44 10.10 -16.56
C ASP A 242 -12.53 11.43 -15.81
N THR A 243 -11.39 12.10 -15.71
CA THR A 243 -11.26 13.41 -15.05
C THR A 243 -10.99 14.55 -16.03
N ALA A 244 -11.13 14.32 -17.36
CA ALA A 244 -10.86 15.32 -18.38
C ALA A 244 -11.79 16.55 -18.26
N ASP A 245 -13.06 16.32 -17.90
CA ASP A 245 -14.06 17.38 -17.72
C ASP A 245 -14.13 17.91 -16.27
N GLY A 246 -13.30 17.39 -15.35
CA GLY A 246 -13.24 17.79 -13.94
C GLY A 246 -13.15 16.61 -12.97
N PHE A 247 -12.90 16.92 -11.71
CA PHE A 247 -12.77 15.94 -10.64
C PHE A 247 -14.10 15.70 -9.93
N PRO A 248 -14.31 14.50 -9.31
CA PRO A 248 -15.55 14.19 -8.59
C PRO A 248 -15.87 15.18 -7.45
N TYR A 249 -14.84 15.80 -6.88
CA TYR A 249 -14.92 16.86 -5.86
C TYR A 249 -13.64 17.72 -5.93
N THR A 250 -13.66 18.90 -5.28
CA THR A 250 -12.48 19.78 -5.22
C THR A 250 -11.28 19.04 -4.65
N HIS A 251 -10.23 18.85 -5.43
CA HIS A 251 -9.10 18.02 -5.11
C HIS A 251 -8.14 18.68 -4.09
N LEU A 252 -7.35 17.86 -3.41
CA LEU A 252 -6.34 18.27 -2.43
C LEU A 252 -5.07 18.75 -3.14
N THR A 253 -5.10 20.00 -3.63
CA THR A 253 -4.06 20.57 -4.51
C THR A 253 -2.64 20.45 -3.93
N THR A 254 -2.46 20.80 -2.66
CA THR A 254 -1.14 20.78 -2.00
C THR A 254 -0.59 19.36 -1.94
N GLU A 255 -1.42 18.39 -1.64
CA GLU A 255 -1.06 16.97 -1.54
C GLU A 255 -0.72 16.38 -2.91
N VAL A 256 -1.47 16.76 -3.96
CA VAL A 256 -1.17 16.37 -5.35
C VAL A 256 0.19 16.92 -5.80
N VAL A 257 0.44 18.20 -5.55
CA VAL A 257 1.74 18.83 -5.86
C VAL A 257 2.89 18.19 -5.06
N ALA A 258 2.63 17.84 -3.80
CA ALA A 258 3.61 17.16 -2.95
C ALA A 258 3.94 15.76 -3.44
N LEU A 259 2.92 14.98 -3.81
CA LEU A 259 3.12 13.62 -4.32
C LEU A 259 3.82 13.62 -5.68
N ASP A 260 3.43 14.52 -6.59
CA ASP A 260 4.11 14.71 -7.86
C ASP A 260 5.61 15.05 -7.68
N ALA A 261 5.93 15.97 -6.75
CA ALA A 261 7.31 16.30 -6.43
C ALA A 261 8.08 15.11 -5.82
N ALA A 262 7.44 14.35 -4.93
CA ALA A 262 8.02 13.17 -4.29
C ALA A 262 8.35 12.09 -5.34
N LEU A 263 7.42 11.78 -6.22
CA LEU A 263 7.63 10.80 -7.31
C LEU A 263 8.69 11.28 -8.32
N GLY A 264 8.80 12.59 -8.54
CA GLY A 264 9.89 13.14 -9.33
C GLY A 264 11.28 12.77 -8.77
N LEU A 265 11.46 12.87 -7.44
CA LEU A 265 12.70 12.45 -6.78
C LEU A 265 12.93 10.93 -6.88
N TRP A 266 11.88 10.14 -6.81
CA TRP A 266 11.92 8.68 -6.95
C TRP A 266 12.40 8.26 -8.33
N LEU A 267 11.79 8.81 -9.38
CA LEU A 267 12.12 8.47 -10.76
C LEU A 267 13.51 9.00 -11.16
N GLU A 268 13.94 10.13 -10.58
CA GLU A 268 15.30 10.65 -10.76
C GLU A 268 16.35 9.70 -10.12
N GLU A 269 16.07 9.12 -8.94
CA GLU A 269 16.92 8.12 -8.29
C GLU A 269 16.90 6.79 -9.06
N GLY A 270 15.78 6.44 -9.65
CA GLY A 270 15.50 5.18 -10.33
C GLY A 270 14.96 4.09 -9.40
N LEU A 271 13.93 3.36 -9.86
CA LEU A 271 13.18 2.39 -9.03
C LEU A 271 14.07 1.30 -8.44
N ASP A 272 15.02 0.76 -9.21
CA ASP A 272 15.93 -0.28 -8.75
C ASP A 272 16.84 0.21 -7.63
N ALA A 273 17.35 1.45 -7.74
CA ALA A 273 18.17 2.08 -6.71
C ALA A 273 17.35 2.32 -5.43
N VAL A 274 16.12 2.81 -5.57
CA VAL A 274 15.19 3.01 -4.46
C VAL A 274 14.87 1.69 -3.76
N ARG A 275 14.48 0.64 -4.50
CA ARG A 275 14.23 -0.71 -3.96
C ARG A 275 15.50 -1.28 -3.32
N GLY A 276 16.66 -1.06 -3.94
CA GLY A 276 17.96 -1.49 -3.42
C GLY A 276 18.28 -0.89 -2.05
N ARG A 277 18.05 0.43 -1.86
CA ARG A 277 18.30 1.09 -0.56
C ARG A 277 17.30 0.67 0.53
N HIS A 278 16.04 0.34 0.16
CA HIS A 278 15.09 -0.23 1.13
C HIS A 278 15.61 -1.59 1.63
N ARG A 279 16.02 -2.47 0.72
CA ARG A 279 16.61 -3.77 1.10
C ARG A 279 17.85 -3.60 1.98
N ALA A 280 18.74 -2.65 1.65
CA ALA A 280 19.95 -2.39 2.44
C ALA A 280 19.62 -1.86 3.84
N ALA A 281 18.68 -0.90 3.95
CA ALA A 281 18.22 -0.36 5.23
C ALA A 281 17.56 -1.44 6.11
N ALA A 282 16.70 -2.27 5.52
CA ALA A 282 16.07 -3.39 6.22
C ALA A 282 17.08 -4.44 6.72
N ALA A 283 18.00 -4.84 5.86
CA ALA A 283 19.05 -5.78 6.24
C ALA A 283 19.88 -5.21 7.41
N ARG A 284 20.25 -3.93 7.34
CA ARG A 284 20.99 -3.27 8.42
C ARG A 284 20.20 -3.18 9.71
N CYS A 285 18.89 -2.87 9.63
CA CYS A 285 18.02 -2.82 10.81
C CYS A 285 17.96 -4.17 11.53
N ARG A 286 17.75 -5.24 10.79
CA ARG A 286 17.70 -6.60 11.36
C ARG A 286 19.06 -7.06 11.90
N GLU A 287 20.16 -6.76 11.21
CA GLU A 287 21.52 -7.04 11.69
C GLU A 287 21.77 -6.38 13.06
N ARG A 288 21.48 -5.07 13.15
CA ARG A 288 21.63 -4.33 14.41
C ARG A 288 20.67 -4.83 15.49
N GLY A 289 19.44 -5.20 15.13
CA GLY A 289 18.49 -5.82 16.06
C GLY A 289 19.04 -7.13 16.66
N ALA A 290 19.61 -7.99 15.83
CA ALA A 290 20.23 -9.23 16.28
C ALA A 290 21.42 -8.98 17.23
N ASP A 291 22.26 -7.97 16.97
CA ASP A 291 23.35 -7.55 17.86
C ASP A 291 22.83 -7.08 19.23
N LEU A 292 21.62 -6.55 19.29
CA LEU A 292 20.92 -6.12 20.51
C LEU A 292 20.09 -7.24 21.17
N GLY A 293 20.06 -8.43 20.57
CA GLY A 293 19.28 -9.57 21.05
C GLY A 293 17.77 -9.46 20.76
N LEU A 294 17.37 -8.62 19.79
CA LEU A 294 15.98 -8.47 19.35
C LEU A 294 15.69 -9.42 18.18
N ALA A 295 14.57 -10.14 18.27
CA ALA A 295 14.08 -10.97 17.19
C ALA A 295 13.10 -10.17 16.29
N PRO A 296 13.16 -10.28 14.96
CA PRO A 296 12.07 -9.82 14.10
C PRO A 296 10.82 -10.65 14.38
N TYR A 297 9.65 -10.00 14.30
CA TYR A 297 8.37 -10.68 14.51
C TYR A 297 8.11 -11.75 13.43
N PRO A 298 8.15 -11.43 12.12
CA PRO A 298 8.12 -12.49 11.10
C PRO A 298 9.53 -13.06 10.87
N ASP A 299 9.61 -14.27 10.38
CA ASP A 299 10.87 -14.84 9.91
C ASP A 299 11.58 -13.90 8.92
N PRO A 300 12.93 -13.92 8.87
CA PRO A 300 13.70 -13.03 7.99
C PRO A 300 13.31 -13.10 6.51
N GLU A 301 12.86 -14.27 6.02
CA GLU A 301 12.43 -14.49 4.63
C GLU A 301 11.12 -13.78 4.31
N ARG A 302 10.28 -13.55 5.33
CA ARG A 302 8.99 -12.83 5.22
C ARG A 302 9.04 -11.40 5.76
N SER A 303 10.21 -10.95 6.20
CA SER A 303 10.37 -9.60 6.73
C SER A 303 10.39 -8.56 5.61
N SER A 304 9.52 -7.55 5.71
CA SER A 304 9.41 -6.47 4.73
C SER A 304 10.69 -5.64 4.62
N PRO A 305 11.07 -5.22 3.40
CA PRO A 305 12.11 -4.23 3.20
C PRO A 305 11.73 -2.80 3.63
N THR A 306 10.46 -2.52 3.98
CA THR A 306 9.97 -1.17 4.29
C THR A 306 9.81 -0.90 5.78
N VAL A 307 9.63 -1.95 6.58
CA VAL A 307 9.48 -1.87 8.03
C VAL A 307 10.08 -3.12 8.69
N THR A 308 10.75 -2.95 9.82
CA THR A 308 11.15 -4.04 10.70
C THR A 308 10.35 -3.94 11.99
N ALA A 309 9.64 -5.01 12.33
CA ALA A 309 8.95 -5.17 13.61
C ALA A 309 9.78 -6.10 14.50
N PHE A 310 10.13 -5.65 15.71
CA PHE A 310 10.85 -6.44 16.70
C PHE A 310 9.92 -6.86 17.83
N GLU A 311 10.06 -8.11 18.27
CA GLU A 311 9.41 -8.59 19.47
C GLU A 311 10.05 -7.96 20.72
N VAL A 312 9.24 -7.27 21.52
CA VAL A 312 9.64 -6.61 22.77
C VAL A 312 8.52 -6.75 23.83
N PRO A 313 8.12 -7.95 24.23
CA PRO A 313 6.91 -8.21 25.01
C PRO A 313 6.76 -7.28 26.23
N GLY A 314 5.65 -6.53 26.30
CA GLY A 314 5.30 -5.59 27.36
C GLY A 314 6.24 -4.39 27.49
N ARG A 315 7.01 -4.03 26.43
CA ARG A 315 8.03 -2.97 26.51
C ARG A 315 7.94 -1.95 25.38
N ALA A 316 7.11 -2.16 24.38
CA ALA A 316 7.11 -1.34 23.18
C ALA A 316 6.78 0.13 23.48
N GLU A 317 5.76 0.39 24.30
CA GLU A 317 5.38 1.76 24.70
C GLU A 317 6.49 2.45 25.51
N THR A 318 7.14 1.72 26.42
CA THR A 318 8.24 2.25 27.24
C THR A 318 9.45 2.60 26.37
N LEU A 319 9.83 1.73 25.45
CA LEU A 319 10.96 1.95 24.53
C LEU A 319 10.65 3.10 23.56
N GLN A 320 9.43 3.18 23.02
CA GLN A 320 9.00 4.29 22.17
C GLN A 320 9.10 5.62 22.91
N ALA A 321 8.62 5.69 24.16
CA ALA A 321 8.68 6.90 24.97
C ALA A 321 10.13 7.32 25.24
N ALA A 322 11.01 6.39 25.66
CA ALA A 322 12.42 6.66 25.92
C ALA A 322 13.15 7.14 24.65
N LEU A 323 12.97 6.47 23.51
CA LEU A 323 13.54 6.89 22.22
C LEU A 323 13.15 8.33 21.85
N ARG A 324 11.87 8.68 22.07
CA ARG A 324 11.38 10.03 21.83
C ARG A 324 11.95 11.07 22.77
N GLU A 325 11.95 10.79 24.08
CA GLU A 325 12.30 11.76 25.13
C GLU A 325 13.82 11.98 25.22
N GLU A 326 14.62 10.91 25.08
CA GLU A 326 16.06 10.97 25.29
C GLU A 326 16.85 11.21 23.99
N HIS A 327 16.32 10.75 22.83
CA HIS A 327 17.06 10.77 21.56
C HIS A 327 16.34 11.51 20.41
N ASP A 328 15.12 12.03 20.64
CA ASP A 328 14.27 12.62 19.57
C ASP A 328 14.08 11.69 18.37
N VAL A 329 13.97 10.38 18.62
CA VAL A 329 13.71 9.35 17.63
C VAL A 329 12.27 8.86 17.78
N LEU A 330 11.48 9.03 16.72
CA LEU A 330 10.06 8.60 16.68
C LEU A 330 9.97 7.29 15.90
N VAL A 331 9.54 6.25 16.58
CA VAL A 331 9.22 4.93 16.05
C VAL A 331 7.75 4.59 16.34
N ALA A 332 7.25 3.45 15.90
CA ALA A 332 5.89 3.02 16.20
C ALA A 332 5.88 1.77 17.09
N THR A 333 4.82 1.59 17.86
CA THR A 333 4.50 0.34 18.55
C THR A 333 3.70 -0.59 17.64
N GLY A 334 3.38 -1.81 18.07
CA GLY A 334 2.39 -2.67 17.44
C GLY A 334 1.00 -2.02 17.37
N LEU A 335 0.01 -2.76 16.87
CA LEU A 335 -1.39 -2.34 16.84
C LEU A 335 -2.29 -3.42 17.45
N GLY A 336 -3.48 -3.02 17.91
CA GLY A 336 -4.44 -3.95 18.48
C GLY A 336 -3.87 -4.72 19.67
N ALA A 337 -3.98 -6.03 19.66
CA ALA A 337 -3.52 -6.90 20.75
C ALA A 337 -1.99 -6.90 20.94
N SER A 338 -1.22 -6.59 19.90
CA SER A 338 0.25 -6.55 19.95
C SER A 338 0.83 -5.15 20.22
N ALA A 339 0.01 -4.19 20.66
CA ALA A 339 0.39 -2.79 20.80
C ALA A 339 1.65 -2.58 21.66
N ASP A 340 1.78 -3.31 22.79
CA ASP A 340 2.95 -3.21 23.68
C ASP A 340 3.96 -4.36 23.51
N ASP A 341 3.74 -5.26 22.56
CA ASP A 341 4.62 -6.41 22.33
C ASP A 341 5.54 -6.24 21.12
N ILE A 342 5.25 -5.29 20.24
CA ILE A 342 5.99 -5.06 19.00
C ILE A 342 6.48 -3.62 18.92
N LEU A 343 7.78 -3.43 18.64
CA LEU A 343 8.38 -2.14 18.29
C LEU A 343 8.71 -2.11 16.80
N ARG A 344 8.20 -1.11 16.07
CA ARG A 344 8.38 -1.00 14.62
C ARG A 344 9.32 0.13 14.24
N ILE A 345 10.35 -0.22 13.47
CA ILE A 345 11.29 0.73 12.86
C ILE A 345 10.92 0.85 11.38
N GLY A 346 10.40 2.01 11.00
CA GLY A 346 10.05 2.32 9.61
C GLY A 346 11.26 2.85 8.85
N HIS A 347 11.86 2.02 8.04
CA HIS A 347 12.91 2.39 7.07
C HIS A 347 12.27 2.46 5.67
N MET A 348 11.34 3.38 5.51
CA MET A 348 10.42 3.48 4.37
C MET A 348 10.59 4.84 3.69
N GLY A 349 10.49 4.86 2.37
CA GLY A 349 10.56 6.08 1.58
C GLY A 349 11.90 6.80 1.74
N HIS A 350 11.89 8.10 2.02
CA HIS A 350 13.11 8.90 2.22
C HIS A 350 13.91 8.47 3.46
N ALA A 351 13.28 7.81 4.43
CA ALA A 351 13.93 7.29 5.62
C ALA A 351 14.68 5.95 5.38
N ALA A 352 14.51 5.30 4.23
CA ALA A 352 15.19 4.04 3.89
C ALA A 352 16.68 4.29 3.55
N ARG A 353 17.47 4.62 4.56
CA ARG A 353 18.91 4.89 4.47
C ARG A 353 19.63 4.24 5.65
N VAL A 354 20.74 3.58 5.37
CA VAL A 354 21.54 2.85 6.36
C VAL A 354 21.96 3.77 7.53
N GLU A 355 22.36 5.01 7.24
CA GLU A 355 22.81 5.96 8.25
C GLU A 355 21.68 6.36 9.22
N ARG A 356 20.44 6.43 8.73
CA ARG A 356 19.28 6.71 9.58
C ARG A 356 18.90 5.51 10.43
N VAL A 357 19.02 4.32 9.87
CA VAL A 357 18.83 3.07 10.62
C VAL A 357 19.89 2.94 11.71
N ASP A 358 21.16 3.15 11.39
CA ASP A 358 22.24 3.09 12.41
C ASP A 358 21.98 4.08 13.56
N ALA A 359 21.63 5.32 13.25
CA ALA A 359 21.31 6.31 14.28
C ALA A 359 20.09 5.93 15.14
N ALA A 360 19.05 5.33 14.54
CA ALA A 360 17.89 4.85 15.29
C ALA A 360 18.23 3.66 16.18
N MET A 361 19.06 2.72 15.67
CA MET A 361 19.47 1.52 16.41
C MET A 361 20.53 1.84 17.49
N ASP A 362 21.35 2.88 17.32
CA ASP A 362 22.23 3.39 18.37
C ASP A 362 21.38 3.97 19.54
N ALA A 363 20.37 4.79 19.21
CA ALA A 363 19.43 5.30 20.22
C ALA A 363 18.66 4.17 20.92
N LEU A 364 18.24 3.13 20.18
CA LEU A 364 17.57 1.97 20.76
C LEU A 364 18.49 1.19 21.71
N ALA A 365 19.78 1.04 21.36
CA ALA A 365 20.77 0.39 22.20
C ALA A 365 20.96 1.11 23.57
N ASP A 366 20.86 2.44 23.59
CA ASP A 366 21.03 3.24 24.80
C ASP A 366 19.84 3.11 25.78
N VAL A 367 18.64 2.76 25.27
CA VAL A 367 17.40 2.68 26.09
C VAL A 367 16.94 1.23 26.37
N LEU A 368 17.60 0.22 25.82
CA LEU A 368 17.31 -1.22 26.06
C LEU A 368 17.81 -1.68 27.44
#